data_1f4f7e060ebd977adc6a41b2c0f136dc
#
_entry.id   1f4f7e060ebd977adc6a41b2c0f136dc
#
_cell.length_a   1.000
_cell.length_b   1.000
_cell.length_c   1.000
_cell.angle_alpha   90.00
_cell.angle_beta   90.00
_cell.angle_gamma   90.00
#
_symmetry.space_group_name_H-M   'P 1'
#
loop_
_entity.id
_entity.type
_entity.pdbx_description
1 polymer ?
#
loop_
_entity_poly.entity_id
_entity_poly.type
_entity_poly.pdbx_seq_one_letter_code
_entity_poly.pdbx_strand_id
1 'polypeptide(L)'
;MTQLHVSAALLGSEYRNSGPVTISIENGHIAEIVPAATPDGPARLAMPSLADAHNHARPLSTTSFGCGGKPLEQWLPQLAVMPPVDAYTATAASLARSVRGGATGVMVHLTRAMGQRPLPEEASEIARAAADVGVSIGFAISLRDRNPLIYGDHDEMLNGLAPEVAQLALSLIHI
;
A
#
# COMPACT_ATOMS: atom_id res chain seq x y z
N MET A 1 10.10 12.57 -27.46
CA MET A 1 9.01 13.49 -27.06
C MET A 1 7.67 12.82 -27.34
N THR A 2 6.82 12.73 -26.34
CA THR A 2 5.45 12.21 -26.49
C THR A 2 4.47 13.35 -26.23
N GLN A 3 3.40 13.44 -27.02
CA GLN A 3 2.34 14.43 -26.82
C GLN A 3 1.03 13.76 -26.49
N LEU A 4 0.33 14.30 -25.48
CA LEU A 4 -1.01 13.91 -25.10
C LEU A 4 -1.96 15.09 -25.36
N HIS A 5 -2.98 14.85 -26.18
CA HIS A 5 -4.04 15.81 -26.42
C HIS A 5 -5.25 15.41 -25.61
N VAL A 6 -5.71 16.31 -24.74
CA VAL A 6 -6.82 16.06 -23.80
C VAL A 6 -7.87 17.16 -23.90
N SER A 7 -9.12 16.77 -23.66
CA SER A 7 -10.27 17.69 -23.71
C SER A 7 -10.32 18.65 -22.51
N ALA A 8 -9.67 18.24 -21.41
CA ALA A 8 -9.53 19.04 -20.19
C ALA A 8 -8.34 18.55 -19.37
N ALA A 9 -7.73 19.43 -18.57
CA ALA A 9 -6.77 19.04 -17.56
C ALA A 9 -7.07 19.76 -16.24
N LEU A 10 -6.85 19.08 -15.13
CA LEU A 10 -6.91 19.66 -13.79
C LEU A 10 -5.50 20.09 -13.39
N LEU A 11 -5.24 21.39 -13.35
CA LEU A 11 -3.91 21.95 -13.16
C LEU A 11 -3.79 22.70 -11.83
N GLY A 12 -2.55 22.73 -11.33
CA GLY A 12 -2.20 23.43 -10.10
C GLY A 12 -2.72 22.76 -8.83
N SER A 13 -2.41 23.36 -7.67
CA SER A 13 -2.82 22.85 -6.35
C SER A 13 -4.33 22.87 -6.10
N GLU A 14 -5.05 23.70 -6.86
CA GLU A 14 -6.50 23.83 -6.74
C GLU A 14 -7.27 23.01 -7.79
N TYR A 15 -6.58 22.19 -8.56
CA TYR A 15 -7.15 21.33 -9.61
C TYR A 15 -8.08 22.10 -10.56
N ARG A 16 -7.68 23.31 -10.97
CA ARG A 16 -8.48 24.14 -11.87
C ARG A 16 -8.57 23.50 -13.26
N ASN A 17 -9.75 23.47 -13.81
CA ASN A 17 -9.97 23.01 -15.17
C ASN A 17 -9.39 24.03 -16.17
N SER A 18 -8.41 23.58 -16.96
CA SER A 18 -7.75 24.40 -17.98
C SER A 18 -8.47 24.44 -19.33
N GLY A 19 -9.52 23.64 -19.53
CA GLY A 19 -10.02 23.31 -20.85
C GLY A 19 -9.07 22.40 -21.66
N PRO A 20 -9.22 22.37 -23.00
CA PRO A 20 -8.38 21.52 -23.84
C PRO A 20 -6.91 21.97 -23.83
N VAL A 21 -6.01 20.99 -23.70
CA VAL A 21 -4.55 21.23 -23.70
C VAL A 21 -3.80 20.12 -24.42
N THR A 22 -2.60 20.47 -24.88
CA THR A 22 -1.57 19.52 -25.28
C THR A 22 -0.50 19.47 -24.18
N ILE A 23 -0.22 18.27 -23.71
CA ILE A 23 0.83 17.98 -22.70
C ILE A 23 2.00 17.33 -23.42
N SER A 24 3.15 17.96 -23.42
CA SER A 24 4.40 17.44 -23.98
C SER A 24 5.23 16.77 -22.89
N ILE A 25 5.66 15.55 -23.15
CA ILE A 25 6.44 14.73 -22.19
C ILE A 25 7.81 14.42 -22.81
N GLU A 26 8.86 14.75 -22.08
CA GLU A 26 10.25 14.49 -22.42
C GLU A 26 10.97 13.81 -21.25
N ASN A 27 11.66 12.71 -21.51
CA ASN A 27 12.42 11.96 -20.51
C ASN A 27 11.60 11.60 -19.26
N GLY A 28 10.30 11.28 -19.42
CA GLY A 28 9.42 10.94 -18.31
C GLY A 28 8.88 12.12 -17.50
N HIS A 29 9.18 13.36 -17.92
CA HIS A 29 8.72 14.59 -17.27
C HIS A 29 7.79 15.39 -18.19
N ILE A 30 6.84 16.10 -17.59
CA ILE A 30 6.03 17.09 -18.31
C ILE A 30 6.95 18.29 -18.64
N ALA A 31 7.23 18.45 -19.92
CA ALA A 31 8.06 19.57 -20.39
C ALA A 31 7.23 20.83 -20.59
N GLU A 32 6.01 20.69 -21.09
CA GLU A 32 5.16 21.83 -21.41
C GLU A 32 3.67 21.42 -21.38
N ILE A 33 2.81 22.38 -21.04
CA ILE A 33 1.35 22.28 -21.16
C ILE A 33 0.85 23.55 -21.85
N VAL A 34 0.26 23.41 -23.03
CA VAL A 34 -0.23 24.55 -23.82
C VAL A 34 -1.72 24.40 -24.14
N PRO A 35 -2.50 25.50 -24.18
CA PRO A 35 -3.87 25.48 -24.67
C PRO A 35 -3.93 24.90 -26.08
N ALA A 36 -4.99 24.14 -26.36
CA ALA A 36 -5.19 23.49 -27.65
C ALA A 36 -6.68 23.53 -28.04
N ALA A 37 -6.96 23.17 -29.29
CA ALA A 37 -8.33 22.88 -29.71
C ALA A 37 -8.79 21.56 -29.06
N THR A 38 -10.11 21.40 -28.91
CA THR A 38 -10.68 20.13 -28.45
C THR A 38 -10.29 19.04 -29.43
N PRO A 39 -9.64 17.95 -28.97
CA PRO A 39 -9.25 16.86 -29.85
C PRO A 39 -10.49 16.12 -30.35
N ASP A 40 -10.39 15.58 -31.57
CA ASP A 40 -11.40 14.67 -32.10
C ASP A 40 -11.38 13.35 -31.32
N GLY A 41 -12.54 12.73 -31.14
CA GLY A 41 -12.70 11.43 -30.50
C GLY A 41 -13.20 11.50 -29.05
N PRO A 42 -13.00 10.45 -28.26
CA PRO A 42 -13.51 10.40 -26.90
C PRO A 42 -12.92 11.50 -26.01
N ALA A 43 -13.75 12.15 -25.21
CA ALA A 43 -13.30 13.13 -24.25
C ALA A 43 -12.31 12.48 -23.24
N ARG A 44 -11.18 13.16 -23.01
CA ARG A 44 -10.13 12.73 -22.10
C ARG A 44 -9.86 13.83 -21.07
N LEU A 45 -9.76 13.42 -19.82
CA LEU A 45 -9.35 14.30 -18.72
C LEU A 45 -7.95 13.90 -18.27
N ALA A 46 -7.03 14.86 -18.26
CA ALA A 46 -5.76 14.72 -17.54
C ALA A 46 -5.91 15.25 -16.13
N MET A 47 -5.42 14.51 -15.16
CA MET A 47 -5.41 14.91 -13.76
C MET A 47 -4.18 14.32 -13.07
N PRO A 48 -3.71 14.93 -11.97
CA PRO A 48 -2.70 14.27 -11.13
C PRO A 48 -3.15 12.88 -10.75
N SER A 49 -2.21 11.94 -10.68
CA SER A 49 -2.49 10.58 -10.28
C SER A 49 -2.98 10.50 -8.84
N LEU A 50 -3.74 9.47 -8.53
CA LEU A 50 -4.17 9.21 -7.17
C LEU A 50 -3.01 8.67 -6.34
N ALA A 51 -2.98 9.04 -5.05
CA ALA A 51 -2.09 8.45 -4.07
C ALA A 51 -2.92 7.66 -3.05
N ASP A 52 -2.51 6.42 -2.81
CA ASP A 52 -3.06 5.59 -1.74
C ASP A 52 -2.24 5.85 -0.47
N ALA A 53 -2.78 6.64 0.45
CA ALA A 53 -2.05 7.08 1.64
C ALA A 53 -1.99 6.02 2.75
N HIS A 54 -2.73 4.90 2.63
CA HIS A 54 -2.74 3.86 3.65
C HIS A 54 -3.06 2.49 3.06
N ASN A 55 -2.03 1.68 2.85
CA ASN A 55 -2.14 0.33 2.33
C ASN A 55 -1.25 -0.61 3.13
N HIS A 56 -1.65 -1.85 3.30
CA HIS A 56 -0.85 -2.89 3.97
C HIS A 56 -0.21 -3.88 2.99
N ALA A 57 -0.33 -3.64 1.71
CA ALA A 57 0.18 -4.50 0.62
C ALA A 57 -0.25 -5.98 0.76
N ARG A 58 -1.46 -6.22 1.28
CA ARG A 58 -1.99 -7.57 1.49
C ARG A 58 -2.88 -8.00 0.33
N PRO A 59 -2.74 -9.24 -0.18
CA PRO A 59 -3.46 -9.69 -1.37
C PRO A 59 -4.91 -10.05 -1.07
N LEU A 60 -5.16 -10.51 0.16
CA LEU A 60 -6.43 -11.07 0.56
C LEU A 60 -7.26 -10.05 1.33
N SER A 61 -8.53 -9.95 1.00
CA SER A 61 -9.48 -9.21 1.82
C SER A 61 -9.69 -9.92 3.15
N THR A 62 -9.41 -9.25 4.26
CA THR A 62 -9.62 -9.78 5.61
C THR A 62 -11.10 -10.11 5.86
N THR A 63 -12.01 -9.41 5.18
CA THR A 63 -13.46 -9.71 5.22
C THR A 63 -13.79 -11.11 4.72
N SER A 64 -13.06 -11.61 3.71
CA SER A 64 -13.26 -12.97 3.20
C SER A 64 -12.91 -14.06 4.21
N PHE A 65 -12.20 -13.71 5.29
CA PHE A 65 -11.83 -14.59 6.39
C PHE A 65 -12.62 -14.29 7.68
N GLY A 66 -13.76 -13.63 7.55
CA GLY A 66 -14.64 -13.35 8.67
C GLY A 66 -14.20 -12.20 9.59
N CYS A 67 -13.21 -11.39 9.16
CA CYS A 67 -12.72 -10.25 9.95
C CYS A 67 -13.55 -8.98 9.78
N GLY A 68 -14.56 -8.97 8.90
CA GLY A 68 -15.40 -7.80 8.67
C GLY A 68 -16.42 -7.54 9.76
N GLY A 69 -16.70 -6.27 10.04
CA GLY A 69 -17.77 -5.85 10.95
C GLY A 69 -17.55 -6.19 12.42
N LYS A 70 -16.31 -6.45 12.83
CA LYS A 70 -15.92 -6.79 14.20
C LYS A 70 -15.06 -5.70 14.82
N PRO A 71 -15.10 -5.53 16.16
CA PRO A 71 -14.11 -4.73 16.88
C PRO A 71 -12.68 -5.22 16.63
N LEU A 72 -11.71 -4.30 16.79
CA LEU A 72 -10.29 -4.55 16.54
C LEU A 72 -9.77 -5.78 17.32
N GLU A 73 -10.15 -5.89 18.57
CA GLU A 73 -9.72 -6.96 19.50
C GLU A 73 -10.21 -8.34 19.06
N GLN A 74 -11.29 -8.40 18.29
CA GLN A 74 -11.84 -9.64 17.79
C GLN A 74 -11.28 -10.06 16.44
N TRP A 75 -10.99 -9.11 15.55
CA TRP A 75 -10.50 -9.48 14.22
C TRP A 75 -8.97 -9.56 14.12
N LEU A 76 -8.22 -8.85 14.97
CA LEU A 76 -6.75 -8.92 14.96
C LEU A 76 -6.21 -10.34 15.16
N PRO A 77 -6.70 -11.13 16.14
CA PRO A 77 -6.26 -12.53 16.29
C PRO A 77 -6.53 -13.38 15.05
N GLN A 78 -7.59 -13.07 14.29
CA GLN A 78 -7.92 -13.79 13.06
C GLN A 78 -6.89 -13.55 11.95
N LEU A 79 -6.17 -12.42 11.96
CA LEU A 79 -5.07 -12.19 11.03
C LEU A 79 -3.91 -13.18 11.23
N ALA A 80 -3.74 -13.67 12.47
CA ALA A 80 -2.67 -14.63 12.78
C ALA A 80 -2.90 -16.01 12.17
N VAL A 81 -4.17 -16.36 11.91
CA VAL A 81 -4.55 -17.65 11.32
C VAL A 81 -4.81 -17.58 9.82
N MET A 82 -4.64 -16.41 9.20
CA MET A 82 -4.72 -16.29 7.75
C MET A 82 -3.59 -17.08 7.07
N PRO A 83 -3.87 -17.74 5.93
CA PRO A 83 -2.84 -18.44 5.19
C PRO A 83 -1.67 -17.53 4.87
N PRO A 84 -0.43 -17.97 5.09
CA PRO A 84 0.75 -17.21 4.71
C PRO A 84 0.81 -17.10 3.18
N VAL A 85 1.09 -15.89 2.69
CA VAL A 85 1.35 -15.64 1.28
C VAL A 85 2.73 -15.00 1.17
N ASP A 86 3.50 -15.44 0.21
CA ASP A 86 4.81 -14.85 -0.09
C ASP A 86 4.72 -13.33 -0.22
N ALA A 87 5.66 -12.60 0.40
CA ALA A 87 5.61 -11.15 0.51
C ALA A 87 5.61 -10.45 -0.85
N TYR A 88 6.41 -10.95 -1.80
CA TYR A 88 6.43 -10.43 -3.16
C TYR A 88 5.07 -10.61 -3.85
N THR A 89 4.55 -11.84 -3.84
CA THR A 89 3.28 -12.19 -4.48
C THR A 89 2.12 -11.40 -3.87
N ALA A 90 2.09 -11.31 -2.54
CA ALA A 90 1.09 -10.56 -1.79
C ALA A 90 1.08 -9.08 -2.22
N THR A 91 2.26 -8.48 -2.21
CA THR A 91 2.45 -7.07 -2.54
C THR A 91 2.14 -6.80 -4.00
N ALA A 92 2.67 -7.59 -4.93
CA ALA A 92 2.41 -7.42 -6.36
C ALA A 92 0.91 -7.45 -6.68
N ALA A 93 0.17 -8.41 -6.11
CA ALA A 93 -1.28 -8.51 -6.30
C ALA A 93 -2.03 -7.32 -5.70
N SER A 94 -1.61 -6.83 -4.53
CA SER A 94 -2.22 -5.66 -3.88
C SER A 94 -1.96 -4.38 -4.66
N LEU A 95 -0.69 -4.12 -5.01
CA LEU A 95 -0.29 -2.91 -5.72
C LEU A 95 -0.86 -2.86 -7.15
N ALA A 96 -0.93 -4.01 -7.83
CA ALA A 96 -1.58 -4.08 -9.15
C ALA A 96 -3.06 -3.64 -9.09
N ARG A 97 -3.77 -3.93 -8.00
CA ARG A 97 -5.14 -3.42 -7.80
C ARG A 97 -5.16 -1.91 -7.59
N SER A 98 -4.24 -1.36 -6.79
CA SER A 98 -4.12 0.08 -6.58
C SER A 98 -3.82 0.81 -7.88
N VAL A 99 -2.88 0.29 -8.68
CA VAL A 99 -2.55 0.85 -10.01
C VAL A 99 -3.74 0.80 -10.97
N ARG A 100 -4.48 -0.32 -11.01
CA ARG A 100 -5.72 -0.41 -11.80
C ARG A 100 -6.80 0.57 -11.33
N GLY A 101 -6.77 0.98 -10.08
CA GLY A 101 -7.61 2.05 -9.52
C GLY A 101 -7.09 3.45 -9.81
N GLY A 102 -5.95 3.61 -10.50
CA GLY A 102 -5.36 4.91 -10.87
C GLY A 102 -4.32 5.44 -9.88
N ALA A 103 -3.92 4.68 -8.86
CA ALA A 103 -2.87 5.10 -7.95
C ALA A 103 -1.49 4.87 -8.58
N THR A 104 -0.60 5.86 -8.48
CA THR A 104 0.81 5.75 -8.89
C THR A 104 1.78 5.92 -7.74
N GLY A 105 1.28 6.29 -6.57
CA GLY A 105 2.00 6.34 -5.31
C GLY A 105 1.21 5.63 -4.21
N VAL A 106 1.86 4.80 -3.41
CA VAL A 106 1.22 4.03 -2.34
C VAL A 106 2.08 4.08 -1.08
N MET A 107 1.49 4.47 0.05
CA MET A 107 2.12 4.34 1.36
C MET A 107 1.86 2.95 1.91
N VAL A 108 2.89 2.13 1.96
CA VAL A 108 2.83 0.76 2.52
C VAL A 108 3.12 0.80 4.01
N HIS A 109 2.13 0.47 4.82
CA HIS A 109 2.26 0.33 6.27
C HIS A 109 2.56 -1.12 6.63
N LEU A 110 3.83 -1.42 6.91
CA LEU A 110 4.26 -2.72 7.40
C LEU A 110 4.09 -2.77 8.92
N THR A 111 2.88 -3.12 9.36
CA THR A 111 2.51 -3.14 10.78
C THR A 111 3.04 -4.36 11.52
N ARG A 112 3.38 -5.41 10.80
CA ARG A 112 4.10 -6.59 11.29
C ARG A 112 4.68 -7.33 10.09
N ALA A 113 5.81 -8.00 10.29
CA ALA A 113 6.35 -8.94 9.33
C ALA A 113 5.37 -10.11 9.11
N MET A 114 5.37 -10.69 7.91
CA MET A 114 4.58 -11.88 7.60
C MET A 114 5.11 -13.14 8.28
N GLY A 115 6.33 -13.06 8.85
CA GLY A 115 6.95 -14.11 9.64
C GLY A 115 7.59 -15.24 8.84
N GLN A 116 7.66 -15.12 7.52
CA GLN A 116 8.31 -16.12 6.67
C GLN A 116 9.79 -15.81 6.40
N ARG A 117 10.19 -14.55 6.57
CA ARG A 117 11.54 -14.03 6.35
C ARG A 117 11.88 -12.97 7.38
N PRO A 118 13.15 -12.68 7.61
CA PRO A 118 13.57 -11.50 8.35
C PRO A 118 12.98 -10.21 7.75
N LEU A 119 12.63 -9.24 8.59
CA LEU A 119 12.00 -7.99 8.17
C LEU A 119 12.73 -7.26 7.02
N PRO A 120 14.08 -7.15 7.00
CA PRO A 120 14.77 -6.50 5.89
C PRO A 120 14.59 -7.22 4.55
N GLU A 121 14.54 -8.55 4.57
CA GLU A 121 14.31 -9.35 3.36
C GLU A 121 12.87 -9.18 2.87
N GLU A 122 11.91 -9.19 3.79
CA GLU A 122 10.51 -8.96 3.46
C GLU A 122 10.30 -7.56 2.87
N ALA A 123 10.92 -6.52 3.45
CA ALA A 123 10.89 -5.16 2.90
C ALA A 123 11.50 -5.09 1.49
N SER A 124 12.58 -5.83 1.24
CA SER A 124 13.20 -5.90 -0.08
C SER A 124 12.29 -6.56 -1.12
N GLU A 125 11.57 -7.62 -0.74
CA GLU A 125 10.57 -8.26 -1.60
C GLU A 125 9.39 -7.34 -1.92
N ILE A 126 8.94 -6.56 -0.96
CA ILE A 126 7.90 -5.53 -1.14
C ILE A 126 8.37 -4.46 -2.13
N ALA A 127 9.59 -3.96 -1.96
CA ALA A 127 10.17 -2.95 -2.86
C ALA A 127 10.34 -3.50 -4.29
N ARG A 128 10.78 -4.74 -4.44
CA ARG A 128 10.91 -5.42 -5.73
C ARG A 128 9.56 -5.56 -6.42
N ALA A 129 8.53 -6.00 -5.69
CA ALA A 129 7.17 -6.10 -6.23
C ALA A 129 6.62 -4.75 -6.70
N ALA A 130 6.89 -3.67 -5.97
CA ALA A 130 6.49 -2.32 -6.37
C ALA A 130 7.18 -1.87 -7.67
N ALA A 131 8.48 -2.15 -7.79
CA ALA A 131 9.24 -1.86 -9.00
C ALA A 131 8.71 -2.63 -10.21
N ASP A 132 8.43 -3.93 -10.06
CA ASP A 132 7.92 -4.78 -11.14
C ASP A 132 6.48 -4.39 -11.55
N VAL A 133 5.66 -3.92 -10.62
CA VAL A 133 4.31 -3.38 -10.92
C VAL A 133 4.39 -1.98 -11.52
N GLY A 134 5.50 -1.26 -11.34
CA GLY A 134 5.70 0.10 -11.84
C GLY A 134 5.02 1.18 -11.01
N VAL A 135 4.96 1.02 -9.68
CA VAL A 135 4.37 1.98 -8.75
C VAL A 135 5.40 2.47 -7.74
N SER A 136 5.38 3.77 -7.43
CA SER A 136 6.20 4.31 -6.36
C SER A 136 5.59 3.98 -5.00
N ILE A 137 6.42 3.57 -4.04
CA ILE A 137 5.96 3.34 -2.67
C ILE A 137 6.70 4.22 -1.67
N GLY A 138 5.96 4.71 -0.65
CA GLY A 138 6.51 5.09 0.64
C GLY A 138 6.42 3.88 1.56
N PHE A 139 7.34 3.75 2.52
CA PHE A 139 7.40 2.59 3.40
C PHE A 139 7.39 3.04 4.85
N ALA A 140 6.35 2.67 5.60
CA ALA A 140 6.20 2.98 7.01
C ALA A 140 6.30 1.68 7.83
N ILE A 141 7.35 1.57 8.64
CA ILE A 141 7.54 0.44 9.54
C ILE A 141 6.91 0.79 10.88
N SER A 142 6.04 -0.08 11.37
CA SER A 142 5.46 0.06 12.71
C SER A 142 6.48 -0.30 13.77
N LEU A 143 6.67 0.59 14.72
CA LEU A 143 7.45 0.33 15.93
C LEU A 143 6.50 0.26 17.13
N ARG A 144 6.71 -0.73 17.99
CA ARG A 144 5.98 -0.87 19.23
C ARG A 144 6.98 -1.07 20.39
N ASP A 145 7.04 -0.12 21.29
CA ASP A 145 7.94 -0.10 22.44
C ASP A 145 7.26 -0.51 23.75
N ARG A 146 5.92 -0.58 23.75
CA ARG A 146 5.12 -1.01 24.91
C ARG A 146 4.17 -2.12 24.51
N ASN A 147 4.05 -3.15 25.35
CA ASN A 147 3.20 -4.31 25.10
C ASN A 147 3.31 -4.83 23.64
N PRO A 148 4.52 -5.25 23.22
CA PRO A 148 4.79 -5.54 21.81
C PRO A 148 4.01 -6.74 21.27
N LEU A 149 3.51 -7.62 22.14
CA LEU A 149 2.81 -8.85 21.73
C LEU A 149 1.34 -8.62 21.44
N ILE A 150 0.65 -7.81 22.25
CA ILE A 150 -0.81 -7.61 22.15
C ILE A 150 -1.22 -6.14 22.34
N TYR A 151 -2.47 -5.82 22.00
CA TYR A 151 -3.11 -4.57 22.39
C TYR A 151 -3.72 -4.74 23.80
N GLY A 152 -2.89 -4.66 24.82
CA GLY A 152 -3.25 -4.86 26.20
C GLY A 152 -1.99 -5.08 27.04
N ASP A 153 -2.15 -5.57 28.26
CA ASP A 153 -1.04 -5.93 29.11
C ASP A 153 -0.45 -7.27 28.67
N HIS A 154 0.79 -7.25 28.17
CA HIS A 154 1.42 -8.47 27.67
C HIS A 154 1.92 -9.38 28.80
N ASP A 155 2.24 -8.84 29.98
CA ASP A 155 2.64 -9.65 31.13
C ASP A 155 1.46 -10.46 31.66
N GLU A 156 0.25 -9.85 31.70
CA GLU A 156 -0.97 -10.56 32.04
C GLU A 156 -1.26 -11.69 31.03
N MET A 157 -1.09 -11.42 29.74
CA MET A 157 -1.23 -12.44 28.72
C MET A 157 -0.22 -13.58 28.88
N LEU A 158 1.07 -13.26 29.07
CA LEU A 158 2.12 -14.26 29.23
C LEU A 158 1.91 -15.13 30.46
N ASN A 159 1.44 -14.54 31.56
CA ASN A 159 1.12 -15.27 32.81
C ASN A 159 -0.05 -16.24 32.63
N GLY A 160 -0.93 -16.00 31.64
CA GLY A 160 -2.05 -16.90 31.29
C GLY A 160 -1.67 -18.04 30.35
N LEU A 161 -0.43 -18.06 29.84
CA LEU A 161 0.06 -19.10 28.92
C LEU A 161 0.85 -20.18 29.64
N ALA A 162 0.94 -21.38 29.04
CA ALA A 162 1.91 -22.37 29.47
C ALA A 162 3.35 -21.82 29.32
N PRO A 163 4.28 -22.15 30.25
CA PRO A 163 5.61 -21.53 30.27
C PRO A 163 6.37 -21.64 28.95
N GLU A 164 6.29 -22.78 28.27
CA GLU A 164 6.95 -23.01 26.98
C GLU A 164 6.35 -22.15 25.86
N VAL A 165 5.03 -21.90 25.91
CA VAL A 165 4.33 -21.03 24.95
C VAL A 165 4.68 -19.55 25.22
N ALA A 166 4.72 -19.14 26.50
CA ALA A 166 5.13 -17.80 26.90
C ALA A 166 6.57 -17.50 26.44
N GLN A 167 7.49 -18.45 26.62
CA GLN A 167 8.87 -18.32 26.17
C GLN A 167 8.98 -18.21 24.63
N LEU A 168 8.22 -19.01 23.91
CA LEU A 168 8.14 -18.90 22.45
C LEU A 168 7.61 -17.52 22.02
N ALA A 169 6.54 -17.05 22.65
CA ALA A 169 5.96 -15.72 22.36
C ALA A 169 6.98 -14.60 22.60
N LEU A 170 7.75 -14.66 23.69
CA LEU A 170 8.81 -13.70 23.98
C LEU A 170 9.94 -13.72 22.95
N SER A 171 10.27 -14.89 22.38
CA SER A 171 11.29 -14.98 21.33
C SER A 171 10.93 -14.23 20.04
N LEU A 172 9.65 -13.94 19.83
CA LEU A 172 9.16 -13.20 18.66
C LEU A 172 9.25 -11.67 18.83
N ILE A 173 9.58 -11.18 20.01
CA ILE A 173 9.72 -9.73 20.28
C ILE A 173 11.12 -9.22 19.87
N HIS A 174 12.11 -10.09 19.83
CA HIS A 174 13.47 -9.75 19.44
C HIS A 174 13.63 -9.72 17.90
N ILE A 175 12.97 -8.75 17.29
CA ILE A 175 13.15 -8.42 15.86
C ILE A 175 13.94 -7.13 15.76
#